data_9e0ea2a42e0c636b1b3a427b1234b923
#
_entry.id   9e0ea2a42e0c636b1b3a427b1234b923
#
_cell.length_a   1.000
_cell.length_b   1.000
_cell.length_c   1.000
_cell.angle_alpha   90.00
_cell.angle_beta   90.00
_cell.angle_gamma   90.00
#
_symmetry.space_group_name_H-M   'P 1'
#
loop_
_entity.id
_entity.type
_entity.pdbx_description
1 polymer ?
#
loop_
_entity_poly.entity_id
_entity_poly.type
_entity_poly.pdbx_seq_one_letter_code
_entity_poly.pdbx_strand_id
1 'polypeptide(L)'
;MIYGYARVSSAGQQRDGNSLEAQKEALTAAGATQVFEEAYTGTKMDRPQFTALMGKLKAGDTLKVCKLDRFARTVADGLNMIDDLLKRGVSIHILNMGMIDDTPVGKLTRTIFLGFAEFERDMIVQRTQEGKRMAKLKNPDYKEGRKRIESDADTLTSLVSQVESGDTTVTAAAKQLGMSRATFNRRRKEIAKGGAVA
;
A
#
# COMPACT_ATOMS: atom_id res chain seq x y z
N MET A 1 -8.36 -13.65 -26.90
CA MET A 1 -7.76 -14.67 -26.01
C MET A 1 -8.31 -14.50 -24.59
N ILE A 2 -8.28 -15.59 -23.76
CA ILE A 2 -8.72 -15.51 -22.36
C ILE A 2 -7.51 -15.82 -21.49
N TYR A 3 -7.06 -14.83 -20.72
CA TYR A 3 -5.92 -14.93 -19.83
C TYR A 3 -6.37 -15.02 -18.37
N GLY A 4 -5.70 -15.86 -17.57
CA GLY A 4 -5.88 -15.94 -16.13
C GLY A 4 -4.72 -15.29 -15.38
N TYR A 5 -4.99 -14.71 -14.20
CA TYR A 5 -3.96 -14.27 -13.29
C TYR A 5 -4.23 -14.81 -11.88
N ALA A 6 -3.25 -15.53 -11.34
CA ALA A 6 -3.27 -16.12 -10.01
C ALA A 6 -2.13 -15.55 -9.16
N ARG A 7 -2.41 -15.22 -7.89
CA ARG A 7 -1.41 -14.66 -6.99
C ARG A 7 -1.55 -15.19 -5.57
N VAL A 8 -0.42 -15.53 -4.95
CA VAL A 8 -0.34 -15.82 -3.50
C VAL A 8 0.77 -15.01 -2.85
N SER A 9 0.62 -14.73 -1.55
CA SER A 9 1.72 -14.28 -0.70
C SER A 9 2.39 -15.51 -0.08
N SER A 10 3.71 -15.46 0.14
CA SER A 10 4.48 -16.56 0.76
C SER A 10 3.94 -17.02 2.13
N ALA A 11 3.27 -16.14 2.87
CA ALA A 11 2.61 -16.45 4.14
C ALA A 11 1.24 -17.13 3.97
N GLY A 12 0.67 -17.14 2.76
CA GLY A 12 -0.70 -17.62 2.47
C GLY A 12 -0.78 -18.99 1.79
N GLN A 13 0.35 -19.63 1.54
CA GLN A 13 0.38 -20.90 0.78
C GLN A 13 -0.29 -22.09 1.48
N GLN A 14 -0.66 -22.00 2.75
CA GLN A 14 -1.13 -23.15 3.53
C GLN A 14 -2.54 -23.03 4.14
N ARG A 15 -3.29 -21.96 3.88
CA ARG A 15 -4.64 -21.81 4.48
C ARG A 15 -5.70 -21.57 3.41
N ASP A 16 -6.71 -22.45 3.42
CA ASP A 16 -8.04 -22.26 2.85
C ASP A 16 -8.16 -22.10 1.32
N GLY A 17 -7.89 -23.13 0.51
CA GLY A 17 -8.31 -23.15 -0.90
C GLY A 17 -7.80 -22.00 -1.79
N ASN A 18 -6.85 -21.22 -1.28
CA ASN A 18 -6.24 -20.05 -1.94
C ASN A 18 -4.85 -20.34 -2.53
N SER A 19 -4.47 -21.61 -2.69
CA SER A 19 -3.21 -22.00 -3.32
C SER A 19 -3.16 -21.53 -4.78
N LEU A 20 -1.96 -21.38 -5.32
CA LEU A 20 -1.80 -21.10 -6.77
C LEU A 20 -2.48 -22.16 -7.63
N GLU A 21 -2.33 -23.44 -7.24
CA GLU A 21 -2.96 -24.56 -7.93
C GLU A 21 -4.49 -24.44 -7.98
N ALA A 22 -5.14 -24.21 -6.84
CA ALA A 22 -6.59 -24.06 -6.78
C ALA A 22 -7.08 -22.84 -7.61
N GLN A 23 -6.33 -21.72 -7.59
CA GLN A 23 -6.66 -20.57 -8.43
C GLN A 23 -6.48 -20.91 -9.93
N LYS A 24 -5.39 -21.60 -10.29
CA LYS A 24 -5.13 -22.03 -11.67
C LYS A 24 -6.21 -22.97 -12.20
N GLU A 25 -6.60 -23.96 -11.41
CA GLU A 25 -7.69 -24.88 -11.75
C GLU A 25 -9.01 -24.13 -11.97
N ALA A 26 -9.38 -23.23 -11.05
CA ALA A 26 -10.59 -22.41 -11.17
C ALA A 26 -10.59 -21.52 -12.42
N LEU A 27 -9.45 -20.88 -12.71
CA LEU A 27 -9.29 -20.03 -13.89
C LEU A 27 -9.33 -20.85 -15.19
N THR A 28 -8.72 -22.01 -15.21
CA THR A 28 -8.73 -22.93 -16.37
C THR A 28 -10.14 -23.48 -16.58
N ALA A 29 -10.82 -23.93 -15.53
CA ALA A 29 -12.22 -24.37 -15.59
C ALA A 29 -13.15 -23.25 -16.08
N ALA A 30 -12.83 -21.99 -15.74
CA ALA A 30 -13.54 -20.82 -16.25
C ALA A 30 -13.17 -20.49 -17.72
N GLY A 31 -12.28 -21.24 -18.37
CA GLY A 31 -11.90 -21.11 -19.79
C GLY A 31 -10.67 -20.23 -20.04
N ALA A 32 -9.83 -19.96 -19.04
CA ALA A 32 -8.56 -19.30 -19.29
C ALA A 32 -7.63 -20.21 -20.13
N THR A 33 -7.14 -19.69 -21.24
CA THR A 33 -6.25 -20.42 -22.16
C THR A 33 -4.78 -20.36 -21.73
N GLN A 34 -4.42 -19.33 -20.96
CA GLN A 34 -3.10 -19.16 -20.36
C GLN A 34 -3.25 -18.49 -19.00
N VAL A 35 -2.62 -19.06 -17.96
CA VAL A 35 -2.61 -18.50 -16.59
C VAL A 35 -1.22 -18.00 -16.24
N PHE A 36 -1.14 -16.76 -15.77
CA PHE A 36 0.07 -16.15 -15.23
C PHE A 36 0.03 -16.29 -13.70
N GLU A 37 1.07 -16.91 -13.17
CA GLU A 37 1.16 -17.27 -11.76
C GLU A 37 2.21 -16.41 -11.05
N GLU A 38 1.83 -15.71 -9.99
CA GLU A 38 2.70 -14.84 -9.21
C GLU A 38 2.85 -15.36 -7.79
N ALA A 39 4.04 -15.80 -7.41
CA ALA A 39 4.37 -16.15 -6.03
C ALA A 39 5.20 -15.01 -5.41
N TYR A 40 4.69 -14.41 -4.35
CA TYR A 40 5.27 -13.23 -3.74
C TYR A 40 6.09 -13.59 -2.50
N THR A 41 7.40 -13.31 -2.52
CA THR A 41 8.31 -13.49 -1.38
C THR A 41 8.86 -12.13 -0.93
N GLY A 42 8.41 -11.63 0.21
CA GLY A 42 9.00 -10.45 0.86
C GLY A 42 8.24 -9.13 0.73
N THR A 43 8.88 -8.05 1.15
CA THR A 43 8.32 -6.69 1.24
C THR A 43 8.35 -5.92 -0.08
N LYS A 44 9.14 -6.33 -1.06
CA LYS A 44 9.22 -5.71 -2.38
C LYS A 44 8.14 -6.26 -3.31
N MET A 45 7.40 -5.37 -3.91
CA MET A 45 6.24 -5.68 -4.74
C MET A 45 6.59 -5.71 -6.23
N ASP A 46 7.59 -6.50 -6.57
CA ASP A 46 7.81 -6.83 -7.97
C ASP A 46 6.77 -7.85 -8.42
N ARG A 47 6.03 -7.52 -9.47
CA ARG A 47 4.99 -8.36 -10.08
C ARG A 47 5.36 -8.63 -11.55
N PRO A 48 6.45 -9.35 -11.82
CA PRO A 48 6.94 -9.55 -13.18
C PRO A 48 5.92 -10.28 -14.07
N GLN A 49 5.21 -11.26 -13.51
CA GLN A 49 4.18 -11.99 -14.25
C GLN A 49 2.98 -11.10 -14.57
N PHE A 50 2.57 -10.26 -13.62
CA PHE A 50 1.52 -9.29 -13.87
C PHE A 50 1.92 -8.27 -14.94
N THR A 51 3.13 -7.74 -14.85
CA THR A 51 3.65 -6.78 -15.86
C THR A 51 3.73 -7.41 -17.24
N ALA A 52 4.21 -8.65 -17.36
CA ALA A 52 4.23 -9.39 -18.59
C ALA A 52 2.83 -9.62 -19.17
N LEU A 53 1.86 -9.97 -18.31
CA LEU A 53 0.46 -10.13 -18.68
C LEU A 53 -0.13 -8.83 -19.20
N MET A 54 0.05 -7.72 -18.47
CA MET A 54 -0.48 -6.40 -18.85
C MET A 54 0.07 -5.92 -20.20
N GLY A 55 1.34 -6.26 -20.51
CA GLY A 55 1.96 -5.98 -21.81
C GLY A 55 1.44 -6.87 -22.94
N LYS A 56 0.91 -8.04 -22.62
CA LYS A 56 0.42 -9.03 -23.61
C LYS A 56 -1.05 -8.81 -24.01
N LEU A 57 -1.86 -8.27 -23.10
CA LEU A 57 -3.29 -8.03 -23.30
C LEU A 57 -3.56 -7.03 -24.44
N LYS A 58 -4.46 -7.40 -25.35
CA LYS A 58 -4.90 -6.62 -26.52
C LYS A 58 -6.41 -6.43 -26.49
N ALA A 59 -6.91 -5.49 -27.30
CA ALA A 59 -8.34 -5.30 -27.50
C ALA A 59 -9.03 -6.61 -27.94
N GLY A 60 -10.17 -6.92 -27.33
CA GLY A 60 -10.90 -8.16 -27.52
C GLY A 60 -10.45 -9.33 -26.65
N ASP A 61 -9.38 -9.17 -25.85
CA ASP A 61 -8.99 -10.16 -24.85
C ASP A 61 -9.84 -10.05 -23.57
N THR A 62 -9.85 -11.14 -22.81
CA THR A 62 -10.50 -11.18 -21.48
C THR A 62 -9.47 -11.57 -20.42
N LEU A 63 -9.35 -10.79 -19.37
CA LEU A 63 -8.59 -11.12 -18.17
C LEU A 63 -9.51 -11.74 -17.13
N LYS A 64 -9.15 -12.93 -16.61
CA LYS A 64 -9.87 -13.61 -15.53
C LYS A 64 -9.03 -13.63 -14.25
N VAL A 65 -9.68 -13.33 -13.11
CA VAL A 65 -9.09 -13.43 -11.77
C VAL A 65 -10.10 -14.07 -10.81
N CYS A 66 -9.62 -14.83 -9.84
CA CYS A 66 -10.53 -15.47 -8.88
C CYS A 66 -11.24 -14.47 -7.99
N LYS A 67 -10.51 -13.45 -7.52
CA LYS A 67 -11.03 -12.40 -6.62
C LYS A 67 -10.30 -11.09 -6.90
N LEU A 68 -10.94 -9.97 -6.56
CA LEU A 68 -10.36 -8.63 -6.76
C LEU A 68 -9.06 -8.41 -5.98
N ASP A 69 -8.94 -8.95 -4.76
CA ASP A 69 -7.74 -8.86 -3.93
C ASP A 69 -6.52 -9.62 -4.50
N ARG A 70 -6.74 -10.52 -5.46
CA ARG A 70 -5.65 -11.16 -6.25
C ARG A 70 -5.14 -10.24 -7.35
N PHE A 71 -6.00 -9.38 -7.86
CA PHE A 71 -5.69 -8.44 -8.92
C PHE A 71 -5.05 -7.14 -8.39
N ALA A 72 -5.63 -6.55 -7.35
CA ALA A 72 -5.20 -5.28 -6.77
C ALA A 72 -5.02 -5.35 -5.24
N ARG A 73 -4.42 -4.32 -4.65
CA ARG A 73 -4.25 -4.20 -3.20
C ARG A 73 -5.44 -3.57 -2.51
N THR A 74 -5.99 -2.56 -3.15
CA THR A 74 -7.18 -1.84 -2.68
C THR A 74 -8.25 -1.94 -3.76
N VAL A 75 -9.49 -1.78 -3.37
CA VAL A 75 -10.60 -1.75 -4.32
C VAL A 75 -10.41 -0.59 -5.30
N ALA A 76 -9.95 0.58 -4.83
CA ALA A 76 -9.69 1.74 -5.66
C ALA A 76 -8.60 1.47 -6.73
N ASP A 77 -7.47 0.85 -6.36
CA ASP A 77 -6.44 0.46 -7.32
C ASP A 77 -6.97 -0.53 -8.36
N GLY A 78 -7.77 -1.51 -7.89
CA GLY A 78 -8.41 -2.49 -8.78
C GLY A 78 -9.31 -1.84 -9.82
N LEU A 79 -10.11 -0.88 -9.40
CA LEU A 79 -11.01 -0.14 -10.30
C LEU A 79 -10.25 0.71 -11.31
N ASN A 80 -9.21 1.42 -10.89
CA ASN A 80 -8.35 2.17 -11.82
C ASN A 80 -7.73 1.24 -12.89
N MET A 81 -7.25 0.07 -12.48
CA MET A 81 -6.69 -0.91 -13.41
C MET A 81 -7.76 -1.50 -14.34
N ILE A 82 -8.98 -1.73 -13.84
CA ILE A 82 -10.13 -2.17 -14.64
C ILE A 82 -10.46 -1.11 -15.68
N ASP A 83 -10.53 0.17 -15.30
CA ASP A 83 -10.80 1.28 -16.22
C ASP A 83 -9.76 1.38 -17.34
N ASP A 84 -8.50 1.22 -17.01
CA ASP A 84 -7.43 1.26 -18.00
C ASP A 84 -7.51 0.07 -18.98
N LEU A 85 -7.88 -1.12 -18.48
CA LEU A 85 -8.09 -2.29 -19.34
C LEU A 85 -9.32 -2.12 -20.24
N LEU A 86 -10.42 -1.63 -19.71
CA LEU A 86 -11.62 -1.35 -20.50
C LEU A 86 -11.36 -0.31 -21.59
N LYS A 87 -10.62 0.77 -21.32
CA LYS A 87 -10.19 1.74 -22.32
C LYS A 87 -9.31 1.11 -23.42
N ARG A 88 -8.59 0.06 -23.10
CA ARG A 88 -7.80 -0.73 -24.06
C ARG A 88 -8.64 -1.78 -24.81
N GLY A 89 -9.94 -1.87 -24.54
CA GLY A 89 -10.84 -2.85 -25.12
C GLY A 89 -10.69 -4.27 -24.54
N VAL A 90 -10.14 -4.40 -23.34
CA VAL A 90 -9.98 -5.67 -22.63
C VAL A 90 -11.09 -5.81 -21.59
N SER A 91 -11.83 -6.91 -21.63
CA SER A 91 -12.86 -7.24 -20.62
C SER A 91 -12.24 -7.92 -19.40
N ILE A 92 -12.84 -7.73 -18.22
CA ILE A 92 -12.37 -8.36 -16.99
C ILE A 92 -13.47 -9.25 -16.41
N HIS A 93 -13.11 -10.47 -16.03
CA HIS A 93 -14.00 -11.40 -15.33
C HIS A 93 -13.42 -11.75 -13.96
N ILE A 94 -14.05 -11.25 -12.92
CA ILE A 94 -13.75 -11.61 -11.54
C ILE A 94 -14.70 -12.75 -11.16
N LEU A 95 -14.19 -13.99 -10.96
CA LEU A 95 -15.01 -15.20 -10.88
C LEU A 95 -16.11 -15.13 -9.81
N ASN A 96 -15.84 -14.49 -8.68
CA ASN A 96 -16.82 -14.35 -7.61
C ASN A 96 -17.72 -13.10 -7.73
N MET A 97 -17.54 -12.28 -8.77
CA MET A 97 -18.23 -10.99 -8.92
C MET A 97 -18.89 -10.80 -10.29
N GLY A 98 -18.44 -11.54 -11.29
CA GLY A 98 -18.95 -11.50 -12.67
C GLY A 98 -18.07 -10.74 -13.65
N MET A 99 -18.64 -10.50 -14.83
CA MET A 99 -17.99 -9.80 -15.95
C MET A 99 -18.08 -8.29 -15.75
N ILE A 100 -16.98 -7.61 -15.98
CA ILE A 100 -16.89 -6.14 -16.04
C ILE A 100 -16.43 -5.79 -17.45
N ASP A 101 -17.36 -5.25 -18.23
CA ASP A 101 -17.19 -4.86 -19.62
C ASP A 101 -17.97 -3.57 -19.91
N ASP A 102 -18.05 -3.16 -21.17
CA ASP A 102 -18.79 -1.96 -21.58
C ASP A 102 -20.31 -2.15 -21.69
N THR A 103 -20.85 -3.32 -21.36
CA THR A 103 -22.29 -3.55 -21.31
C THR A 103 -22.95 -2.74 -20.19
N PRO A 104 -24.28 -2.48 -20.29
CA PRO A 104 -25.01 -1.79 -19.21
C PRO A 104 -24.85 -2.51 -17.83
N VAL A 105 -24.83 -3.84 -17.82
CA VAL A 105 -24.64 -4.63 -16.60
C VAL A 105 -23.21 -4.51 -16.08
N GLY A 106 -22.19 -4.56 -16.95
CA GLY A 106 -20.80 -4.36 -16.58
C GLY A 106 -20.56 -2.96 -15.99
N LYS A 107 -21.16 -1.93 -16.58
CA LYS A 107 -21.13 -0.54 -16.07
C LYS A 107 -21.79 -0.41 -14.70
N LEU A 108 -22.95 -1.04 -14.50
CA LEU A 108 -23.64 -1.06 -13.21
C LEU A 108 -22.77 -1.77 -12.15
N THR A 109 -22.23 -2.94 -12.46
CA THR A 109 -21.34 -3.70 -11.60
C THR A 109 -20.15 -2.84 -11.15
N ARG A 110 -19.50 -2.17 -12.09
CA ARG A 110 -18.39 -1.24 -11.81
C ARG A 110 -18.81 -0.09 -10.88
N THR A 111 -19.98 0.51 -11.10
CA THR A 111 -20.50 1.60 -10.26
C THR A 111 -20.75 1.13 -8.82
N ILE A 112 -21.27 -0.08 -8.63
CA ILE A 112 -21.44 -0.68 -7.31
C ILE A 112 -20.09 -0.84 -6.60
N PHE A 113 -19.06 -1.29 -7.30
CA PHE A 113 -17.72 -1.44 -6.72
C PHE A 113 -17.07 -0.11 -6.38
N LEU A 114 -17.27 0.93 -7.19
CA LEU A 114 -16.82 2.29 -6.86
C LEU A 114 -17.43 2.76 -5.54
N GLY A 115 -18.75 2.64 -5.41
CA GLY A 115 -19.44 2.98 -4.16
C GLY A 115 -18.95 2.17 -2.96
N PHE A 116 -18.63 0.89 -3.16
CA PHE A 116 -18.09 0.05 -2.09
C PHE A 116 -16.66 0.46 -1.70
N ALA A 117 -15.82 0.86 -2.65
CA ALA A 117 -14.46 1.36 -2.40
C ALA A 117 -14.48 2.68 -1.61
N GLU A 118 -15.36 3.59 -1.96
CA GLU A 118 -15.56 4.84 -1.23
C GLU A 118 -16.05 4.57 0.20
N PHE A 119 -17.05 3.72 0.36
CA PHE A 119 -17.56 3.31 1.68
C PHE A 119 -16.46 2.69 2.55
N GLU A 120 -15.66 1.76 2.01
CA GLU A 120 -14.55 1.14 2.76
C GLU A 120 -13.53 2.18 3.22
N ARG A 121 -13.17 3.13 2.35
CA ARG A 121 -12.28 4.23 2.68
C ARG A 121 -12.84 5.10 3.81
N ASP A 122 -14.09 5.48 3.71
CA ASP A 122 -14.76 6.31 4.72
C ASP A 122 -14.84 5.60 6.07
N MET A 123 -15.13 4.30 6.07
CA MET A 123 -15.12 3.47 7.28
C MET A 123 -13.72 3.37 7.92
N ILE A 124 -12.65 3.29 7.14
CA ILE A 124 -11.28 3.31 7.65
C ILE A 124 -10.97 4.67 8.28
N VAL A 125 -11.32 5.77 7.63
CA VAL A 125 -11.15 7.13 8.15
C VAL A 125 -11.92 7.30 9.44
N GLN A 126 -13.18 6.91 9.48
CA GLN A 126 -14.03 7.00 10.67
C GLN A 126 -13.44 6.21 11.85
N ARG A 127 -13.10 4.94 11.66
CA ARG A 127 -12.46 4.10 12.71
C ARG A 127 -11.16 4.71 13.21
N THR A 128 -10.36 5.29 12.31
CA THR A 128 -9.10 5.95 12.67
C THR A 128 -9.37 7.18 13.54
N GLN A 129 -10.34 8.02 13.19
CA GLN A 129 -10.71 9.19 13.96
C GLN A 129 -11.30 8.83 15.34
N GLU A 130 -12.16 7.81 15.39
CA GLU A 130 -12.69 7.28 16.64
C GLU A 130 -11.55 6.75 17.54
N GLY A 131 -10.63 5.98 16.98
CA GLY A 131 -9.45 5.48 17.70
C GLY A 131 -8.59 6.61 18.28
N LYS A 132 -8.35 7.68 17.49
CA LYS A 132 -7.62 8.86 17.94
C LYS A 132 -8.37 9.61 19.05
N ARG A 133 -9.69 9.76 18.91
CA ARG A 133 -10.53 10.39 19.95
C ARG A 133 -10.47 9.60 21.26
N MET A 134 -10.59 8.28 21.19
CA MET A 134 -10.49 7.42 22.36
C MET A 134 -9.10 7.45 23.00
N ALA A 135 -8.03 7.53 22.19
CA ALA A 135 -6.66 7.65 22.69
C ALA A 135 -6.46 8.99 23.44
N LYS A 136 -6.99 10.10 22.91
CA LYS A 136 -6.96 11.42 23.59
C LYS A 136 -7.75 11.44 24.90
N LEU A 137 -8.90 10.75 24.95
CA LEU A 137 -9.70 10.64 26.17
C LEU A 137 -9.00 9.82 27.26
N LYS A 138 -8.28 8.75 26.87
CA LYS A 138 -7.54 7.88 27.80
C LYS A 138 -6.21 8.49 28.26
N ASN A 139 -5.59 9.31 27.42
CA ASN A 139 -4.31 9.96 27.72
C ASN A 139 -4.35 11.41 27.21
N PRO A 140 -4.51 12.41 28.11
CA PRO A 140 -4.53 13.81 27.74
C PRO A 140 -3.25 14.29 27.02
N ASP A 141 -2.11 13.65 27.30
CA ASP A 141 -0.82 13.92 26.67
C ASP A 141 -0.60 13.20 25.34
N TYR A 142 -1.63 12.50 24.83
CA TYR A 142 -1.55 11.81 23.56
C TYR A 142 -1.26 12.77 22.41
N LYS A 143 -0.12 12.57 21.76
CA LYS A 143 0.29 13.31 20.55
C LYS A 143 0.28 12.38 19.35
N GLU A 144 -0.30 12.85 18.26
CA GLU A 144 -0.30 12.14 16.99
C GLU A 144 1.07 12.20 16.31
N GLY A 145 1.43 11.15 15.60
CA GLY A 145 2.66 11.06 14.80
C GLY A 145 3.76 10.25 15.47
N ARG A 146 4.94 10.32 14.87
CA ARG A 146 6.13 9.63 15.41
C ARG A 146 6.58 10.29 16.69
N LYS A 147 6.80 9.48 17.74
CA LYS A 147 7.36 9.98 19.00
C LYS A 147 8.66 10.75 18.73
N ARG A 148 8.82 11.87 19.42
CA ARG A 148 10.05 12.66 19.37
C ARG A 148 11.17 11.82 20.00
N ILE A 149 12.34 11.80 19.38
CA ILE A 149 13.50 11.15 19.98
C ILE A 149 13.89 12.01 21.19
N GLU A 150 13.79 11.44 22.38
CA GLU A 150 14.24 12.10 23.60
C GLU A 150 15.77 12.20 23.54
N SER A 151 16.29 13.36 23.79
CA SER A 151 17.72 13.61 23.94
C SER A 151 17.88 14.54 25.13
N ASP A 152 18.88 14.27 25.95
CA ASP A 152 19.25 15.16 27.04
C ASP A 152 19.55 16.57 26.49
N ALA A 153 18.95 17.59 27.11
CA ALA A 153 19.03 18.95 26.63
C ALA A 153 20.45 19.50 26.67
N ASP A 154 21.19 19.16 27.72
CA ASP A 154 22.57 19.62 27.92
C ASP A 154 23.51 18.97 26.91
N THR A 155 23.35 17.69 26.70
CA THR A 155 24.10 16.93 25.66
C THR A 155 23.81 17.47 24.26
N LEU A 156 22.56 17.74 23.94
CA LEU A 156 22.18 18.29 22.63
C LEU A 156 22.79 19.69 22.43
N THR A 157 22.70 20.56 23.46
CA THR A 157 23.25 21.93 23.40
C THR A 157 24.78 21.90 23.28
N SER A 158 25.46 21.04 24.02
CA SER A 158 26.90 20.85 23.94
C SER A 158 27.34 20.40 22.53
N LEU A 159 26.63 19.41 21.94
CA LEU A 159 26.94 18.94 20.60
C LEU A 159 26.62 19.97 19.51
N VAL A 160 25.62 20.80 19.69
CA VAL A 160 25.34 21.95 18.81
C VAL A 160 26.50 22.94 18.84
N SER A 161 27.00 23.30 20.05
CA SER A 161 28.14 24.20 20.22
C SER A 161 29.42 23.61 19.55
N GLN A 162 29.70 22.31 19.75
CA GLN A 162 30.84 21.65 19.11
C GLN A 162 30.73 21.59 17.58
N VAL A 163 29.54 21.51 17.01
CA VAL A 163 29.32 21.61 15.56
C VAL A 163 29.58 23.04 15.07
N GLU A 164 29.22 24.05 15.86
CA GLU A 164 29.41 25.47 15.52
C GLU A 164 30.87 25.91 15.63
N SER A 165 31.62 25.38 16.60
CA SER A 165 33.07 25.58 16.71
C SER A 165 33.89 24.79 15.69
N GLY A 166 33.30 23.80 15.03
CA GLY A 166 33.99 22.93 14.06
C GLY A 166 34.67 21.69 14.69
N ASP A 167 34.52 21.49 16.00
CA ASP A 167 35.13 20.35 16.71
C ASP A 167 34.51 19.00 16.36
N THR A 168 33.26 19.02 15.87
CA THR A 168 32.59 17.80 15.40
C THR A 168 31.71 18.06 14.16
N THR A 169 31.34 17.00 13.45
CA THR A 169 30.48 17.10 12.29
C THR A 169 29.03 16.87 12.66
N VAL A 170 28.08 17.47 11.90
CA VAL A 170 26.63 17.20 12.04
C VAL A 170 26.32 15.70 11.98
N THR A 171 27.08 14.95 11.19
CA THR A 171 26.87 13.49 11.06
C THR A 171 27.28 12.75 12.33
N ALA A 172 28.42 13.11 12.91
CA ALA A 172 28.90 12.50 14.17
C ALA A 172 27.99 12.86 15.35
N ALA A 173 27.63 14.13 15.50
CA ALA A 173 26.72 14.61 16.54
C ALA A 173 25.32 13.94 16.44
N ALA A 174 24.75 13.83 15.25
CA ALA A 174 23.47 13.16 15.03
C ALA A 174 23.54 11.66 15.38
N LYS A 175 24.64 10.98 15.02
CA LYS A 175 24.86 9.57 15.36
C LYS A 175 24.97 9.35 16.86
N GLN A 176 25.63 10.24 17.57
CA GLN A 176 25.82 10.17 19.03
C GLN A 176 24.48 10.28 19.80
N LEU A 177 23.52 11.07 19.25
CA LEU A 177 22.17 11.22 19.80
C LEU A 177 21.16 10.20 19.22
N GLY A 178 21.60 9.21 18.44
CA GLY A 178 20.72 8.22 17.83
C GLY A 178 19.67 8.80 16.87
N MET A 179 19.93 9.95 16.27
CA MET A 179 18.98 10.61 15.38
C MET A 179 19.54 10.84 13.97
N SER A 180 18.65 11.17 13.02
CA SER A 180 19.07 11.52 11.67
C SER A 180 19.69 12.93 11.62
N ARG A 181 20.56 13.18 10.61
CA ARG A 181 21.12 14.52 10.34
C ARG A 181 20.03 15.58 10.17
N ALA A 182 18.92 15.23 9.52
CA ALA A 182 17.79 16.15 9.33
C ALA A 182 17.13 16.51 10.67
N THR A 183 16.96 15.54 11.57
CA THR A 183 16.43 15.75 12.92
C THR A 183 17.35 16.64 13.75
N PHE A 184 18.66 16.37 13.73
CA PHE A 184 19.65 17.19 14.43
C PHE A 184 19.63 18.65 13.94
N ASN A 185 19.67 18.87 12.63
CA ASN A 185 19.62 20.22 12.06
C ASN A 185 18.33 20.97 12.40
N ARG A 186 17.19 20.28 12.45
CA ARG A 186 15.94 20.90 12.91
C ARG A 186 16.04 21.33 14.38
N ARG A 187 16.56 20.47 15.26
CA ARG A 187 16.74 20.77 16.68
C ARG A 187 17.73 21.94 16.90
N ARG A 188 18.84 21.96 16.16
CA ARG A 188 19.79 23.06 16.19
C ARG A 188 19.13 24.40 15.85
N LYS A 189 18.24 24.41 14.83
CA LYS A 189 17.47 25.60 14.48
C LYS A 189 16.45 26.00 15.54
N GLU A 190 15.86 25.03 16.24
CA GLU A 190 14.94 25.27 17.37
C GLU A 190 15.67 25.95 18.53
N ILE A 191 16.86 25.46 18.90
CA ILE A 191 17.74 26.07 19.91
C ILE A 191 18.13 27.51 19.54
N ALA A 192 18.59 27.71 18.31
CA ALA A 192 19.00 29.03 17.82
C ALA A 192 17.86 30.08 17.83
N LYS A 193 16.59 29.63 17.82
CA LYS A 193 15.40 30.50 17.91
C LYS A 193 14.89 30.69 19.31
N GLY A 194 15.64 30.28 20.36
CA GLY A 194 15.23 30.40 21.77
C GLY A 194 14.11 29.44 22.18
N GLY A 195 13.84 28.41 21.40
CA GLY A 195 12.88 27.36 21.74
C GLY A 195 13.41 26.51 22.91
N ALA A 196 12.58 26.27 23.93
CA ALA A 196 12.91 25.33 24.99
C ALA A 196 13.21 23.95 24.42
N VAL A 197 14.35 23.40 24.78
CA VAL A 197 14.74 22.01 24.46
C VAL A 197 13.95 21.09 25.38
N ALA A 198 12.78 20.66 24.93
CA ALA A 198 11.97 19.64 25.60
C ALA A 198 11.97 18.34 24.75
#